data_7b43ccf6b05ebbb305024f3af67ab694
#
_entry.id   7b43ccf6b05ebbb305024f3af67ab694
#
_cell.length_a   1.000
_cell.length_b   1.000
_cell.length_c   1.000
_cell.angle_alpha   90.00
_cell.angle_beta   90.00
_cell.angle_gamma   90.00
#
_symmetry.space_group_name_H-M   'P 1'
#
loop_
_entity.id
_entity.type
_entity.pdbx_description
1 polymer ?
#
loop_
_entity_poly.entity_id
_entity_poly.type
_entity_poly.pdbx_seq_one_letter_code
_entity_poly.pdbx_strand_id
1 'polypeptide(L)'
;MKTENMCMYRATLVAGLLLMLPCALSACGDDEIQRPEVTAPLMPDLGPEATEGTISLSQIETSTPFTAGTGANSYRIPSIVTAGDGSLLVFCEARHESWMDKSHTDIVVRRSTDNGQTWSEAVNLTASANGGGYAFMDPTPVVDSGTGKIFLFCCRWVKSDADATKTRAFRIVSTDNGKNWGAPEDVTEQVIRTGYFSSGFGPGSGIRISQGKYAGRLVFASRQYDGSSSTGVAVYSDDHGATWKIGSEVLGGECQIAESGENRLTINIRKGADRYSATSKDGGQSWSSALKDAGLPSFTSGCHASVLGVGGNMVLYCGPKGGTQTSSNDNRSELMLYRSATSAEGWTRSQLLYELAAGYSDMTQLPDGRVAIVFEAGPEKGFTRQGGNRPAGWMRLDVLVLPKEVTDYGYWFE
;
A
#
# COMPACT_ATOMS: atom_id res chain seq x y z
N MET A 1 27.64 -58.20 -17.16
CA MET A 1 28.02 -58.23 -18.59
C MET A 1 27.62 -56.89 -19.20
N LYS A 2 28.66 -56.12 -19.63
CA LYS A 2 28.70 -55.12 -20.71
C LYS A 2 27.74 -53.91 -20.56
N THR A 3 28.14 -52.68 -20.75
CA THR A 3 29.42 -51.96 -20.96
C THR A 3 29.09 -50.48 -20.86
N GLU A 4 30.05 -49.75 -20.31
CA GLU A 4 30.14 -48.29 -20.27
C GLU A 4 30.18 -47.70 -21.68
N ASN A 5 29.70 -46.46 -21.83
CA ASN A 5 30.23 -45.57 -22.85
C ASN A 5 30.23 -44.13 -22.36
N MET A 6 31.44 -43.72 -22.03
CA MET A 6 31.84 -42.36 -21.68
C MET A 6 32.17 -41.63 -22.99
N CYS A 7 31.56 -40.52 -23.28
CA CYS A 7 31.89 -39.67 -24.42
C CYS A 7 32.57 -38.38 -23.92
N MET A 8 33.89 -38.32 -24.15
CA MET A 8 34.71 -37.14 -23.92
C MET A 8 34.52 -36.14 -25.07
N TYR A 9 34.25 -34.88 -24.78
CA TYR A 9 34.41 -33.81 -25.76
C TYR A 9 35.74 -33.09 -25.56
N ARG A 10 36.53 -33.12 -26.66
CA ARG A 10 37.82 -32.45 -26.80
C ARG A 10 37.64 -30.93 -26.90
N ALA A 11 38.44 -30.20 -26.13
CA ALA A 11 38.65 -28.77 -26.30
C ALA A 11 39.63 -28.55 -27.50
N THR A 12 39.24 -27.71 -28.44
CA THR A 12 40.12 -27.24 -29.52
C THR A 12 40.55 -25.81 -29.20
N LEU A 13 41.83 -25.64 -28.91
CA LEU A 13 42.47 -24.33 -28.82
C LEU A 13 42.66 -23.77 -30.23
N VAL A 14 42.17 -22.58 -30.50
CA VAL A 14 42.54 -21.76 -31.66
C VAL A 14 43.40 -20.61 -31.18
N ALA A 15 44.66 -20.64 -31.53
CA ALA A 15 45.61 -19.53 -31.31
C ALA A 15 45.36 -18.47 -32.37
N GLY A 16 44.90 -17.26 -31.95
CA GLY A 16 44.81 -16.08 -32.81
C GLY A 16 46.00 -15.15 -32.60
N LEU A 17 46.67 -14.88 -33.67
CA LEU A 17 47.88 -14.06 -33.85
C LEU A 17 47.65 -12.60 -33.50
N LEU A 18 48.39 -12.06 -32.55
CA LEU A 18 48.38 -10.63 -32.19
C LEU A 18 49.23 -9.85 -33.19
N LEU A 19 48.63 -9.06 -34.06
CA LEU A 19 49.30 -8.03 -34.86
C LEU A 19 49.35 -6.72 -34.07
N MET A 20 50.52 -6.34 -33.61
CA MET A 20 50.82 -5.03 -33.05
C MET A 20 50.95 -3.97 -34.17
N LEU A 21 50.02 -2.99 -34.18
CA LEU A 21 50.21 -1.74 -34.86
C LEU A 21 50.55 -0.67 -33.82
N PRO A 22 51.54 0.20 -34.07
CA PRO A 22 51.81 1.32 -33.16
C PRO A 22 50.81 2.43 -33.41
N CYS A 23 49.99 2.74 -32.38
CA CYS A 23 49.14 3.91 -32.41
C CYS A 23 49.96 5.13 -31.94
N ALA A 24 50.04 6.11 -32.79
CA ALA A 24 50.65 7.40 -32.51
C ALA A 24 49.89 8.11 -31.38
N LEU A 25 50.62 8.58 -30.37
CA LEU A 25 50.14 9.49 -29.36
C LEU A 25 49.76 10.83 -30.02
N SER A 26 48.47 11.05 -30.20
CA SER A 26 47.92 12.40 -30.43
C SER A 26 47.40 12.87 -29.10
N ALA A 27 47.99 13.92 -28.60
CA ALA A 27 47.50 14.65 -27.41
C ALA A 27 46.15 15.26 -27.76
N CYS A 28 45.08 14.69 -27.19
CA CYS A 28 43.79 15.36 -27.10
C CYS A 28 43.71 16.04 -25.74
N GLY A 29 43.38 17.34 -25.79
CA GLY A 29 43.26 18.18 -24.63
C GLY A 29 42.25 17.67 -23.61
N ASP A 30 42.45 18.04 -22.36
CA ASP A 30 41.56 17.89 -21.24
C ASP A 30 40.27 18.67 -21.49
N ASP A 31 39.31 18.06 -22.21
CA ASP A 31 37.92 18.48 -22.13
C ASP A 31 37.36 17.88 -20.85
N GLU A 32 37.43 18.65 -19.78
CA GLU A 32 36.65 18.43 -18.57
C GLU A 32 35.18 18.29 -18.99
N ILE A 33 34.65 17.06 -19.00
CA ILE A 33 33.21 16.82 -19.08
C ILE A 33 32.62 17.48 -17.84
N GLN A 34 32.18 18.71 -17.96
CA GLN A 34 31.36 19.36 -16.94
C GLN A 34 30.10 18.48 -16.76
N ARG A 35 30.10 17.69 -15.71
CA ARG A 35 28.87 17.07 -15.20
C ARG A 35 27.94 18.24 -14.89
N PRO A 36 26.68 18.25 -15.41
CA PRO A 36 25.72 19.25 -14.99
C PRO A 36 25.67 19.20 -13.46
N GLU A 37 25.95 20.35 -12.84
CA GLU A 37 25.71 20.53 -11.41
C GLU A 37 24.26 20.14 -11.17
N VAL A 38 24.05 19.05 -10.46
CA VAL A 38 22.74 18.72 -9.93
C VAL A 38 22.49 19.76 -8.85
N THR A 39 21.96 20.91 -9.26
CA THR A 39 21.40 21.87 -8.31
C THR A 39 20.34 21.14 -7.54
N ALA A 40 20.57 20.96 -6.24
CA ALA A 40 19.54 20.46 -5.33
C ALA A 40 18.25 21.24 -5.65
N PRO A 41 17.07 20.56 -5.77
CA PRO A 41 15.84 21.26 -6.04
C PRO A 41 15.72 22.40 -5.03
N LEU A 42 15.51 23.62 -5.54
CA LEU A 42 15.27 24.79 -4.70
C LEU A 42 14.14 24.42 -3.75
N MET A 43 14.43 24.41 -2.46
CA MET A 43 13.41 24.35 -1.43
C MET A 43 12.35 25.40 -1.78
N PRO A 44 11.06 25.08 -1.84
CA PRO A 44 10.05 26.10 -2.06
C PRO A 44 10.27 27.22 -1.06
N ASP A 45 10.22 28.46 -1.51
CA ASP A 45 10.30 29.64 -0.67
C ASP A 45 9.10 29.58 0.32
N LEU A 46 9.38 29.17 1.54
CA LEU A 46 8.36 28.90 2.57
C LEU A 46 7.83 30.20 3.20
N GLY A 47 7.99 31.34 2.56
CA GLY A 47 7.51 32.58 3.13
C GLY A 47 8.17 32.95 4.47
N PRO A 48 7.79 34.05 5.14
CA PRO A 48 8.44 34.45 6.39
C PRO A 48 8.33 33.36 7.44
N GLU A 49 9.47 32.95 7.97
CA GLU A 49 9.75 31.91 8.97
C GLU A 49 8.52 31.48 9.78
N ALA A 50 7.85 30.41 9.36
CA ALA A 50 6.93 29.72 10.24
C ALA A 50 7.77 29.22 11.43
N THR A 51 7.49 29.72 12.63
CA THR A 51 8.08 29.20 13.85
C THR A 51 7.84 27.72 13.88
N GLU A 52 8.89 26.92 13.86
CA GLU A 52 8.79 25.47 13.95
C GLU A 52 8.03 25.13 15.23
N GLY A 53 6.83 24.55 15.04
CA GLY A 53 6.00 24.07 16.14
C GLY A 53 6.30 22.60 16.42
N THR A 54 6.09 22.16 17.65
CA THR A 54 6.22 20.77 18.05
C THR A 54 4.86 20.15 18.34
N ILE A 55 4.73 18.86 18.00
CA ILE A 55 3.55 18.05 18.26
C ILE A 55 3.93 17.06 19.37
N SER A 56 3.18 17.07 20.48
CA SER A 56 3.36 16.07 21.51
C SER A 56 2.71 14.75 21.15
N LEU A 57 3.41 13.62 21.37
CA LEU A 57 2.83 12.29 21.21
C LEU A 57 1.59 12.05 22.08
N SER A 58 1.45 12.80 23.21
CA SER A 58 0.26 12.75 24.07
C SER A 58 -1.02 13.28 23.41
N GLN A 59 -0.91 13.98 22.28
CA GLN A 59 -2.06 14.47 21.50
C GLN A 59 -2.62 13.42 20.55
N ILE A 60 -1.98 12.24 20.45
CA ILE A 60 -2.47 11.14 19.62
C ILE A 60 -3.61 10.43 20.35
N GLU A 61 -4.81 10.47 19.76
CA GLU A 61 -5.96 9.71 20.24
C GLU A 61 -5.84 8.26 19.72
N THR A 62 -6.24 7.29 20.54
CA THR A 62 -6.14 5.86 20.18
C THR A 62 -7.43 5.14 20.48
N SER A 63 -7.89 4.29 19.56
CA SER A 63 -9.01 3.36 19.76
C SER A 63 -8.76 2.02 19.08
N THR A 64 -9.53 0.99 19.46
CA THR A 64 -9.37 -0.39 18.93
C THR A 64 -10.69 -0.88 18.36
N PRO A 65 -10.96 -0.70 17.05
CA PRO A 65 -12.19 -1.17 16.43
C PRO A 65 -12.32 -2.69 16.39
N PHE A 66 -11.23 -3.44 16.30
CA PHE A 66 -11.27 -4.89 16.18
C PHE A 66 -10.24 -5.57 17.08
N THR A 67 -10.70 -6.57 17.84
CA THR A 67 -9.85 -7.41 18.70
C THR A 67 -10.00 -8.86 18.29
N ALA A 68 -8.90 -9.54 18.04
CA ALA A 68 -8.87 -10.94 17.67
C ALA A 68 -9.46 -11.85 18.76
N GLY A 69 -10.17 -12.90 18.34
CA GLY A 69 -10.91 -13.78 19.25
C GLY A 69 -12.29 -13.28 19.62
N THR A 70 -12.69 -12.07 19.19
CA THR A 70 -14.03 -11.54 19.35
C THR A 70 -14.72 -11.49 17.98
N GLY A 71 -15.65 -12.42 17.72
CA GLY A 71 -16.35 -12.53 16.43
C GLY A 71 -15.59 -13.26 15.33
N ALA A 72 -14.26 -13.16 15.30
CA ALA A 72 -13.41 -13.90 14.38
C ALA A 72 -12.10 -14.33 15.08
N ASN A 73 -11.41 -15.32 14.51
CA ASN A 73 -10.11 -15.75 15.02
C ASN A 73 -9.08 -14.60 14.97
N SER A 74 -9.03 -13.86 13.86
CA SER A 74 -8.19 -12.70 13.72
C SER A 74 -8.77 -11.69 12.75
N TYR A 75 -8.32 -10.43 12.86
CA TYR A 75 -8.65 -9.35 11.93
C TYR A 75 -7.36 -8.86 11.28
N ARG A 76 -7.33 -8.82 9.94
CA ARG A 76 -6.13 -8.51 9.19
C ARG A 76 -6.43 -7.58 8.00
N ILE A 77 -5.35 -7.06 7.40
CA ILE A 77 -5.39 -6.29 6.15
C ILE A 77 -6.36 -5.11 6.28
N PRO A 78 -6.10 -4.18 7.20
CA PRO A 78 -7.00 -3.06 7.43
C PRO A 78 -6.93 -2.03 6.30
N SER A 79 -8.07 -1.38 6.05
CA SER A 79 -8.14 -0.13 5.30
C SER A 79 -9.07 0.85 6.00
N ILE A 80 -8.81 2.15 5.83
CA ILE A 80 -9.57 3.22 6.46
C ILE A 80 -9.89 4.32 5.45
N VAL A 81 -11.12 4.83 5.50
CA VAL A 81 -11.52 5.97 4.68
C VAL A 81 -12.39 6.95 5.48
N THR A 82 -12.34 8.19 5.07
CA THR A 82 -13.29 9.22 5.49
C THR A 82 -14.40 9.34 4.44
N ALA A 83 -15.63 9.07 4.85
CA ALA A 83 -16.81 9.22 3.99
C ALA A 83 -17.15 10.69 3.72
N GLY A 84 -18.03 10.95 2.75
CA GLY A 84 -18.44 12.30 2.39
C GLY A 84 -19.18 13.07 3.49
N ASP A 85 -19.74 12.38 4.49
CA ASP A 85 -20.35 12.98 5.69
C ASP A 85 -19.38 13.14 6.87
N GLY A 86 -18.09 12.89 6.66
CA GLY A 86 -17.02 13.02 7.65
C GLY A 86 -16.85 11.80 8.57
N SER A 87 -17.69 10.77 8.45
CA SER A 87 -17.52 9.56 9.25
C SER A 87 -16.33 8.74 8.80
N LEU A 88 -15.68 8.05 9.74
CA LEU A 88 -14.62 7.09 9.48
C LEU A 88 -15.19 5.70 9.29
N LEU A 89 -14.65 4.95 8.33
CA LEU A 89 -14.93 3.53 8.14
C LEU A 89 -13.62 2.74 8.15
N VAL A 90 -13.56 1.71 8.99
CA VAL A 90 -12.46 0.73 8.99
C VAL A 90 -12.97 -0.59 8.44
N PHE A 91 -12.34 -1.05 7.36
CA PHE A 91 -12.59 -2.35 6.73
C PHE A 91 -11.44 -3.29 7.06
N CYS A 92 -11.73 -4.58 7.17
CA CYS A 92 -10.69 -5.59 7.33
C CYS A 92 -11.19 -6.99 6.95
N GLU A 93 -10.25 -7.91 6.88
CA GLU A 93 -10.51 -9.34 6.80
C GLU A 93 -10.87 -9.89 8.18
N ALA A 94 -12.06 -10.47 8.34
CA ALA A 94 -12.45 -11.28 9.48
C ALA A 94 -12.15 -12.75 9.16
N ARG A 95 -11.04 -13.27 9.65
CA ARG A 95 -10.59 -14.65 9.46
C ARG A 95 -11.19 -15.54 10.55
N HIS A 96 -12.15 -16.35 10.19
CA HIS A 96 -12.99 -17.05 11.17
C HIS A 96 -12.31 -18.25 11.80
N GLU A 97 -11.66 -19.11 11.00
CA GLU A 97 -11.13 -20.39 11.46
C GLU A 97 -9.67 -20.31 11.92
N SER A 98 -8.90 -19.45 11.30
CA SER A 98 -7.46 -19.38 11.46
C SER A 98 -6.96 -17.98 11.13
N TRP A 99 -5.81 -17.61 11.66
CA TRP A 99 -5.10 -16.38 11.30
C TRP A 99 -4.42 -16.46 9.90
N MET A 100 -4.37 -17.64 9.28
CA MET A 100 -3.68 -17.87 8.02
C MET A 100 -4.44 -17.26 6.84
N ASP A 101 -3.67 -16.85 5.82
CA ASP A 101 -4.22 -16.43 4.54
C ASP A 101 -5.06 -17.54 3.91
N LYS A 102 -6.10 -17.13 3.16
CA LYS A 102 -7.00 -18.06 2.44
C LYS A 102 -7.73 -19.09 3.32
N SER A 103 -7.83 -18.86 4.65
CA SER A 103 -8.83 -19.51 5.49
C SER A 103 -10.22 -18.91 5.21
N HIS A 104 -11.27 -19.48 5.80
CA HIS A 104 -12.61 -18.87 5.71
C HIS A 104 -12.53 -17.41 6.21
N THR A 105 -12.73 -16.47 5.30
CA THR A 105 -12.52 -15.03 5.55
C THR A 105 -13.64 -14.23 4.91
N ASP A 106 -14.20 -13.31 5.68
CA ASP A 106 -15.15 -12.30 5.22
C ASP A 106 -14.55 -10.91 5.31
N ILE A 107 -15.09 -9.97 4.54
CA ILE A 107 -14.81 -8.55 4.71
C ILE A 107 -15.86 -7.96 5.64
N VAL A 108 -15.38 -7.29 6.68
CA VAL A 108 -16.21 -6.60 7.67
C VAL A 108 -15.88 -5.13 7.71
N VAL A 109 -16.85 -4.31 8.17
CA VAL A 109 -16.70 -2.87 8.37
C VAL A 109 -17.24 -2.43 9.72
N ARG A 110 -16.57 -1.45 10.34
CA ARG A 110 -17.10 -0.64 11.45
C ARG A 110 -17.06 0.83 11.06
N ARG A 111 -18.01 1.59 11.53
CA ARG A 111 -18.17 3.03 11.25
C ARG A 111 -18.12 3.83 12.53
N SER A 112 -17.42 4.98 12.49
CA SER A 112 -17.36 5.96 13.56
C SER A 112 -17.92 7.30 13.08
N THR A 113 -18.64 8.01 13.95
CA THR A 113 -19.16 9.37 13.71
C THR A 113 -18.57 10.41 14.64
N ASP A 114 -17.59 10.02 15.45
CA ASP A 114 -16.92 10.83 16.46
C ASP A 114 -15.40 10.83 16.27
N ASN A 115 -14.95 10.83 15.01
CA ASN A 115 -13.54 10.86 14.61
C ASN A 115 -12.73 9.67 15.15
N GLY A 116 -13.34 8.49 15.26
CA GLY A 116 -12.66 7.27 15.64
C GLY A 116 -12.61 7.00 17.14
N GLN A 117 -13.32 7.76 17.97
CA GLN A 117 -13.36 7.51 19.42
C GLN A 117 -14.21 6.28 19.75
N THR A 118 -15.36 6.13 19.09
CA THR A 118 -16.24 4.97 19.21
C THR A 118 -16.61 4.39 17.85
N TRP A 119 -16.96 3.12 17.84
CA TRP A 119 -17.22 2.35 16.61
C TRP A 119 -18.55 1.61 16.71
N SER A 120 -19.27 1.54 15.59
CA SER A 120 -20.49 0.74 15.44
C SER A 120 -20.20 -0.75 15.65
N GLU A 121 -21.26 -1.57 15.76
CA GLU A 121 -21.12 -3.01 15.55
C GLU A 121 -20.54 -3.32 14.16
N ALA A 122 -19.85 -4.47 14.06
CA ALA A 122 -19.27 -4.92 12.80
C ALA A 122 -20.36 -5.41 11.84
N VAL A 123 -20.32 -4.94 10.61
CA VAL A 123 -21.19 -5.42 9.52
C VAL A 123 -20.38 -6.33 8.61
N ASN A 124 -20.84 -7.57 8.41
CA ASN A 124 -20.24 -8.51 7.47
C ASN A 124 -20.78 -8.23 6.06
N LEU A 125 -19.88 -7.78 5.16
CA LEU A 125 -20.23 -7.34 3.81
C LEU A 125 -20.27 -8.49 2.79
N THR A 126 -19.68 -9.64 3.10
CA THR A 126 -19.53 -10.76 2.16
C THR A 126 -20.28 -12.03 2.56
N ALA A 127 -20.95 -12.04 3.70
CA ALA A 127 -21.65 -13.23 4.23
C ALA A 127 -22.61 -13.87 3.22
N SER A 128 -23.35 -13.05 2.45
CA SER A 128 -24.32 -13.54 1.46
C SER A 128 -23.68 -14.27 0.27
N ALA A 129 -22.39 -14.04 0.01
CA ALA A 129 -21.66 -14.61 -1.12
C ALA A 129 -20.59 -15.64 -0.70
N ASN A 130 -20.34 -15.83 0.61
CA ASN A 130 -19.23 -16.64 1.09
C ASN A 130 -19.64 -18.11 1.33
N GLY A 131 -20.65 -18.36 2.13
CA GLY A 131 -21.06 -19.73 2.48
C GLY A 131 -19.96 -20.60 3.13
N GLY A 132 -18.85 -19.99 3.58
CA GLY A 132 -17.72 -20.68 4.24
C GLY A 132 -16.72 -21.35 3.29
N GLY A 133 -16.93 -21.28 1.97
CA GLY A 133 -16.05 -21.92 0.97
C GLY A 133 -14.97 -21.00 0.38
N TYR A 134 -14.95 -19.73 0.78
CA TYR A 134 -14.11 -18.72 0.17
C TYR A 134 -13.36 -17.89 1.20
N ALA A 135 -12.28 -17.25 0.74
CA ALA A 135 -11.58 -16.18 1.43
C ALA A 135 -11.75 -14.89 0.63
N PHE A 136 -12.56 -13.97 1.15
CA PHE A 136 -12.60 -12.60 0.65
C PHE A 136 -11.44 -11.82 1.28
N MET A 137 -10.61 -11.20 0.45
CA MET A 137 -9.32 -10.65 0.87
C MET A 137 -9.05 -9.27 0.24
N ASP A 138 -8.12 -8.53 0.84
CA ASP A 138 -7.60 -7.27 0.35
C ASP A 138 -8.69 -6.19 0.17
N PRO A 139 -9.44 -5.81 1.22
CA PRO A 139 -10.45 -4.76 1.11
C PRO A 139 -9.81 -3.44 0.70
N THR A 140 -10.28 -2.88 -0.42
CA THR A 140 -9.77 -1.63 -0.98
C THR A 140 -10.95 -0.69 -1.27
N PRO A 141 -11.33 0.14 -0.27
CA PRO A 141 -12.40 1.12 -0.44
C PRO A 141 -11.94 2.33 -1.24
N VAL A 142 -12.84 2.88 -2.05
CA VAL A 142 -12.68 4.14 -2.77
C VAL A 142 -13.90 5.01 -2.53
N VAL A 143 -13.70 6.21 -2.00
CA VAL A 143 -14.79 7.15 -1.69
C VAL A 143 -14.98 8.16 -2.81
N ASP A 144 -16.20 8.26 -3.32
CA ASP A 144 -16.64 9.39 -4.12
C ASP A 144 -17.34 10.41 -3.21
N SER A 145 -16.55 11.30 -2.61
CA SER A 145 -17.04 12.30 -1.67
C SER A 145 -18.08 13.26 -2.28
N GLY A 146 -18.08 13.42 -3.62
CA GLY A 146 -19.06 14.25 -4.32
C GLY A 146 -20.47 13.66 -4.38
N THR A 147 -20.60 12.34 -4.26
CA THR A 147 -21.90 11.64 -4.36
C THR A 147 -22.28 10.87 -3.09
N GLY A 148 -21.38 10.76 -2.12
CA GLY A 148 -21.54 9.92 -0.93
C GLY A 148 -21.43 8.43 -1.19
N LYS A 149 -21.03 8.01 -2.40
CA LYS A 149 -20.81 6.61 -2.73
C LYS A 149 -19.46 6.12 -2.18
N ILE A 150 -19.45 4.87 -1.74
CA ILE A 150 -18.22 4.15 -1.39
C ILE A 150 -18.23 2.84 -2.17
N PHE A 151 -17.17 2.62 -2.95
CA PHE A 151 -16.93 1.40 -3.68
C PHE A 151 -15.89 0.58 -2.92
N LEU A 152 -16.27 -0.56 -2.38
CA LEU A 152 -15.34 -1.50 -1.77
C LEU A 152 -14.99 -2.59 -2.78
N PHE A 153 -13.73 -2.65 -3.17
CA PHE A 153 -13.19 -3.76 -3.98
C PHE A 153 -12.51 -4.78 -3.08
N CYS A 154 -12.62 -6.06 -3.43
CA CYS A 154 -11.91 -7.15 -2.77
C CYS A 154 -11.73 -8.32 -3.75
N CYS A 155 -10.78 -9.21 -3.48
CA CYS A 155 -10.65 -10.45 -4.23
C CYS A 155 -11.26 -11.63 -3.47
N ARG A 156 -11.81 -12.60 -4.21
CA ARG A 156 -12.33 -13.86 -3.66
C ARG A 156 -11.48 -15.03 -4.12
N TRP A 157 -10.82 -15.67 -3.18
CA TRP A 157 -10.08 -16.91 -3.36
C TRP A 157 -10.95 -18.11 -2.99
N VAL A 158 -10.72 -19.25 -3.65
CA VAL A 158 -11.24 -20.51 -3.13
C VAL A 158 -10.46 -20.83 -1.85
N LYS A 159 -11.17 -21.15 -0.77
CA LYS A 159 -10.58 -21.44 0.54
C LYS A 159 -9.49 -22.52 0.42
N SER A 160 -8.33 -22.24 1.01
CA SER A 160 -7.16 -23.13 1.03
C SER A 160 -6.56 -23.46 -0.36
N ASP A 161 -7.01 -22.83 -1.43
CA ASP A 161 -6.46 -23.00 -2.77
C ASP A 161 -5.43 -21.89 -3.09
N ALA A 162 -4.26 -22.27 -3.56
CA ALA A 162 -3.23 -21.33 -3.97
C ALA A 162 -3.32 -20.91 -5.43
N ASP A 163 -4.21 -21.50 -6.22
CA ASP A 163 -4.34 -21.23 -7.65
C ASP A 163 -5.00 -19.87 -7.90
N ALA A 164 -4.18 -18.87 -8.26
CA ALA A 164 -4.63 -17.52 -8.55
C ALA A 164 -5.56 -17.44 -9.77
N THR A 165 -5.55 -18.43 -10.65
CA THR A 165 -6.43 -18.43 -11.84
C THR A 165 -7.91 -18.58 -11.49
N LYS A 166 -8.21 -19.05 -10.28
CA LYS A 166 -9.56 -19.17 -9.74
C LYS A 166 -10.04 -17.96 -8.96
N THR A 167 -9.20 -16.94 -8.82
CA THR A 167 -9.53 -15.74 -8.06
C THR A 167 -10.42 -14.82 -8.88
N ARG A 168 -11.41 -14.21 -8.22
CA ARG A 168 -12.38 -13.29 -8.82
C ARG A 168 -12.33 -11.94 -8.09
N ALA A 169 -12.58 -10.87 -8.82
CA ALA A 169 -12.70 -9.52 -8.27
C ALA A 169 -14.17 -9.21 -7.95
N PHE A 170 -14.41 -8.70 -6.74
CA PHE A 170 -15.73 -8.32 -6.27
C PHE A 170 -15.80 -6.85 -5.91
N ARG A 171 -16.98 -6.27 -6.08
CA ARG A 171 -17.33 -4.92 -5.67
C ARG A 171 -18.56 -4.95 -4.78
N ILE A 172 -18.54 -4.13 -3.71
CA ILE A 172 -19.69 -3.89 -2.83
C ILE A 172 -19.86 -2.38 -2.75
N VAL A 173 -21.08 -1.87 -2.87
CA VAL A 173 -21.33 -0.42 -2.97
C VAL A 173 -22.23 0.04 -1.83
N SER A 174 -21.84 1.13 -1.19
CA SER A 174 -22.72 1.98 -0.39
C SER A 174 -23.03 3.27 -1.14
N THR A 175 -24.27 3.75 -1.03
CA THR A 175 -24.72 5.02 -1.63
C THR A 175 -25.08 6.07 -0.59
N ASP A 176 -24.81 5.80 0.67
CA ASP A 176 -25.24 6.62 1.82
C ASP A 176 -24.14 6.78 2.89
N ASN A 177 -22.89 6.98 2.45
CA ASN A 177 -21.72 7.16 3.30
C ASN A 177 -21.45 5.95 4.23
N GLY A 178 -21.66 4.74 3.72
CA GLY A 178 -21.34 3.50 4.44
C GLY A 178 -22.33 3.09 5.51
N LYS A 179 -23.54 3.67 5.52
CA LYS A 179 -24.61 3.28 6.46
C LYS A 179 -25.27 1.97 6.05
N ASN A 180 -25.51 1.79 4.74
CA ASN A 180 -26.05 0.57 4.16
C ASN A 180 -25.19 0.11 2.98
N TRP A 181 -25.18 -1.20 2.73
CA TRP A 181 -24.35 -1.82 1.71
C TRP A 181 -25.15 -2.75 0.80
N GLY A 182 -24.84 -2.70 -0.49
CA GLY A 182 -25.36 -3.67 -1.45
C GLY A 182 -24.74 -5.05 -1.30
N ALA A 183 -25.22 -6.00 -2.09
CA ALA A 183 -24.63 -7.33 -2.18
C ALA A 183 -23.29 -7.33 -2.93
N PRO A 184 -22.38 -8.28 -2.66
CA PRO A 184 -21.17 -8.46 -3.45
C PRO A 184 -21.49 -8.80 -4.91
N GLU A 185 -20.90 -8.05 -5.85
CA GLU A 185 -21.01 -8.21 -7.28
C GLU A 185 -19.67 -8.65 -7.87
N ASP A 186 -19.65 -9.68 -8.71
CA ASP A 186 -18.46 -10.07 -9.47
C ASP A 186 -18.21 -9.06 -10.60
N VAL A 187 -17.09 -8.33 -10.51
CA VAL A 187 -16.69 -7.30 -11.45
C VAL A 187 -15.37 -7.64 -12.16
N THR A 188 -14.98 -8.91 -12.16
CA THR A 188 -13.70 -9.35 -12.71
C THR A 188 -13.46 -8.82 -14.11
N GLU A 189 -14.44 -8.93 -14.99
CA GLU A 189 -14.33 -8.49 -16.40
C GLU A 189 -14.23 -6.96 -16.55
N GLN A 190 -14.57 -6.19 -15.48
CA GLN A 190 -14.51 -4.72 -15.51
C GLN A 190 -13.17 -4.17 -15.03
N VAL A 191 -12.50 -4.89 -14.11
CA VAL A 191 -11.32 -4.36 -13.38
C VAL A 191 -10.07 -5.22 -13.54
N ILE A 192 -10.17 -6.38 -14.18
CA ILE A 192 -9.05 -7.26 -14.50
C ILE A 192 -8.91 -7.35 -16.01
N ARG A 193 -7.70 -7.23 -16.53
CA ARG A 193 -7.38 -7.33 -17.95
C ARG A 193 -7.77 -8.70 -18.52
N THR A 194 -8.22 -8.72 -19.75
CA THR A 194 -8.47 -9.96 -20.48
C THR A 194 -7.21 -10.83 -20.50
N GLY A 195 -7.36 -12.08 -20.10
CA GLY A 195 -6.25 -13.04 -20.00
C GLY A 195 -5.43 -12.94 -18.71
N TYR A 196 -5.81 -12.05 -17.79
CA TYR A 196 -5.21 -11.93 -16.46
C TYR A 196 -6.18 -12.40 -15.38
N PHE A 197 -5.64 -12.65 -14.20
CA PHE A 197 -6.36 -13.02 -12.99
C PHE A 197 -6.11 -12.00 -11.89
N SER A 198 -7.03 -11.84 -10.95
CA SER A 198 -6.82 -11.01 -9.77
C SER A 198 -5.84 -11.71 -8.83
N SER A 199 -4.73 -11.05 -8.47
CA SER A 199 -3.88 -11.51 -7.37
C SER A 199 -4.05 -10.68 -6.09
N GLY A 200 -5.02 -9.77 -6.09
CA GLY A 200 -5.42 -8.90 -4.98
C GLY A 200 -5.55 -7.45 -5.38
N PHE A 201 -6.00 -6.65 -4.45
CA PHE A 201 -6.04 -5.20 -4.57
C PHE A 201 -5.10 -4.58 -3.55
N GLY A 202 -4.67 -3.36 -3.71
CA GLY A 202 -3.85 -2.59 -2.78
C GLY A 202 -2.77 -3.41 -2.04
N PRO A 203 -2.94 -3.72 -0.72
CA PRO A 203 -4.00 -3.30 0.21
C PRO A 203 -4.04 -1.80 0.48
N GLY A 204 -4.96 -1.37 1.37
CA GLY A 204 -5.22 0.03 1.66
C GLY A 204 -6.25 0.64 0.73
N SER A 205 -6.54 1.91 0.92
CA SER A 205 -7.59 2.62 0.22
C SER A 205 -7.17 3.14 -1.15
N GLY A 206 -8.16 3.32 -2.04
CA GLY A 206 -8.02 4.17 -3.22
C GLY A 206 -8.36 5.62 -2.90
N ILE A 207 -8.21 6.50 -3.87
CA ILE A 207 -8.41 7.94 -3.72
C ILE A 207 -9.38 8.50 -4.77
N ARG A 208 -9.94 9.66 -4.47
CA ARG A 208 -10.54 10.57 -5.44
C ARG A 208 -9.55 11.71 -5.66
N ILE A 209 -9.09 11.90 -6.89
CA ILE A 209 -8.15 12.99 -7.22
C ILE A 209 -8.82 14.32 -6.91
N SER A 210 -8.14 15.17 -6.12
CA SER A 210 -8.71 16.40 -5.57
C SER A 210 -8.51 17.60 -6.49
N GLN A 211 -7.47 17.61 -7.32
CA GLN A 211 -7.04 18.80 -8.05
C GLN A 211 -6.52 18.48 -9.47
N GLY A 212 -6.36 19.52 -10.28
CA GLY A 212 -5.79 19.46 -11.61
C GLY A 212 -6.75 18.86 -12.66
N LYS A 213 -6.17 18.44 -13.78
CA LYS A 213 -6.91 17.97 -14.98
C LYS A 213 -7.81 16.74 -14.70
N TYR A 214 -7.42 15.92 -13.74
CA TYR A 214 -8.10 14.66 -13.42
C TYR A 214 -8.90 14.75 -12.12
N ALA A 215 -9.18 15.96 -11.63
CA ALA A 215 -10.00 16.17 -10.43
C ALA A 215 -11.35 15.46 -10.56
N GLY A 216 -11.75 14.73 -9.53
CA GLY A 216 -12.96 13.91 -9.51
C GLY A 216 -12.77 12.44 -9.93
N ARG A 217 -11.66 12.09 -10.60
CA ARG A 217 -11.35 10.70 -10.94
C ARG A 217 -11.17 9.87 -9.68
N LEU A 218 -11.83 8.72 -9.65
CA LEU A 218 -11.60 7.69 -8.64
C LEU A 218 -10.47 6.78 -9.13
N VAL A 219 -9.50 6.43 -8.28
CA VAL A 219 -8.39 5.56 -8.66
C VAL A 219 -7.93 4.71 -7.49
N PHE A 220 -7.62 3.44 -7.76
CA PHE A 220 -7.05 2.50 -6.78
C PHE A 220 -6.05 1.55 -7.45
N ALA A 221 -5.21 0.89 -6.64
CA ALA A 221 -4.21 -0.04 -7.10
C ALA A 221 -4.76 -1.47 -7.16
N SER A 222 -4.48 -2.19 -8.25
CA SER A 222 -4.83 -3.60 -8.45
C SER A 222 -3.58 -4.40 -8.81
N ARG A 223 -3.49 -5.61 -8.28
CA ARG A 223 -2.47 -6.59 -8.62
C ARG A 223 -3.07 -7.63 -9.54
N GLN A 224 -2.48 -7.82 -10.70
CA GLN A 224 -2.95 -8.75 -11.73
C GLN A 224 -1.87 -9.77 -12.06
N TYR A 225 -2.27 -11.01 -12.31
CA TYR A 225 -1.39 -12.14 -12.56
C TYR A 225 -1.66 -12.71 -13.96
N ASP A 226 -0.61 -12.83 -14.78
CA ASP A 226 -0.70 -13.30 -16.17
C ASP A 226 -0.55 -14.82 -16.33
N GLY A 227 -0.45 -15.56 -15.23
CA GLY A 227 -0.14 -17.00 -15.20
C GLY A 227 1.32 -17.29 -14.85
N SER A 228 2.21 -16.31 -14.93
CA SER A 228 3.64 -16.44 -14.59
C SER A 228 4.11 -15.42 -13.56
N SER A 229 3.66 -14.17 -13.68
CA SER A 229 4.09 -13.05 -12.84
C SER A 229 2.94 -12.13 -12.46
N SER A 230 3.09 -11.45 -11.33
CA SER A 230 2.17 -10.38 -10.93
C SER A 230 2.69 -9.02 -11.38
N THR A 231 1.77 -8.18 -11.88
CA THR A 231 2.00 -6.78 -12.21
C THR A 231 1.04 -5.89 -11.42
N GLY A 232 1.45 -4.66 -11.15
CA GLY A 232 0.58 -3.62 -10.59
C GLY A 232 -0.06 -2.82 -11.72
N VAL A 233 -1.29 -2.35 -11.50
CA VAL A 233 -1.98 -1.41 -12.38
C VAL A 233 -2.82 -0.44 -11.55
N ALA A 234 -3.09 0.75 -12.09
CA ALA A 234 -4.18 1.58 -11.58
C ALA A 234 -5.48 1.17 -12.26
N VAL A 235 -6.55 1.09 -11.49
CA VAL A 235 -7.93 0.99 -11.99
C VAL A 235 -8.61 2.31 -11.65
N TYR A 236 -9.25 2.96 -12.63
CA TYR A 236 -9.81 4.30 -12.45
C TYR A 236 -11.16 4.48 -13.12
N SER A 237 -11.93 5.44 -12.60
CA SER A 237 -13.24 5.84 -13.12
C SER A 237 -13.32 7.36 -13.26
N ASP A 238 -13.88 7.83 -14.39
CA ASP A 238 -14.12 9.24 -14.70
C ASP A 238 -15.62 9.63 -14.57
N ASP A 239 -16.47 8.67 -14.20
CA ASP A 239 -17.93 8.78 -14.25
C ASP A 239 -18.60 8.30 -12.95
N HIS A 240 -17.99 8.66 -11.81
CA HIS A 240 -18.51 8.34 -10.48
C HIS A 240 -18.72 6.84 -10.25
N GLY A 241 -17.80 6.00 -10.80
CA GLY A 241 -17.81 4.55 -10.64
C GLY A 241 -18.81 3.80 -11.51
N ALA A 242 -19.43 4.46 -12.52
CA ALA A 242 -20.31 3.79 -13.47
C ALA A 242 -19.53 2.85 -14.38
N THR A 243 -18.35 3.29 -14.88
CA THR A 243 -17.43 2.45 -15.63
C THR A 243 -16.01 2.55 -15.08
N TRP A 244 -15.20 1.51 -15.28
CA TRP A 244 -13.82 1.42 -14.82
C TRP A 244 -12.87 1.13 -15.97
N LYS A 245 -11.72 1.74 -15.94
CA LYS A 245 -10.64 1.58 -16.92
C LYS A 245 -9.36 1.12 -16.21
N ILE A 246 -8.48 0.44 -16.94
CA ILE A 246 -7.25 -0.12 -16.42
C ILE A 246 -6.07 0.60 -17.08
N GLY A 247 -5.17 1.15 -16.28
CA GLY A 247 -3.95 1.81 -16.73
C GLY A 247 -2.87 0.83 -17.21
N SER A 248 -1.70 1.36 -17.56
CA SER A 248 -0.55 0.56 -17.94
C SER A 248 0.06 -0.16 -16.73
N GLU A 249 0.90 -1.13 -17.00
CA GLU A 249 1.61 -1.91 -15.99
C GLU A 249 2.68 -1.09 -15.27
N VAL A 250 2.86 -1.43 -14.01
CA VAL A 250 3.97 -1.01 -13.16
C VAL A 250 4.51 -2.23 -12.43
N LEU A 251 5.62 -2.10 -11.71
CA LEU A 251 6.22 -3.17 -10.91
C LEU A 251 5.17 -3.87 -10.03
N GLY A 252 5.12 -5.20 -10.07
CA GLY A 252 4.17 -6.01 -9.30
C GLY A 252 4.57 -6.11 -7.82
N GLY A 253 3.58 -5.98 -6.96
CA GLY A 253 3.68 -6.07 -5.50
C GLY A 253 2.47 -5.43 -4.83
N GLU A 254 2.34 -5.60 -3.52
CA GLU A 254 1.35 -4.84 -2.75
C GLU A 254 1.64 -3.35 -2.89
N CYS A 255 0.62 -2.57 -3.22
CA CYS A 255 0.84 -1.18 -3.61
C CYS A 255 -0.36 -0.30 -3.30
N GLN A 256 -0.09 0.98 -3.04
CA GLN A 256 -1.11 2.00 -2.82
C GLN A 256 -0.76 3.27 -3.59
N ILE A 257 -1.79 4.00 -4.03
CA ILE A 257 -1.67 5.23 -4.81
C ILE A 257 -2.02 6.41 -3.91
N ALA A 258 -1.21 7.48 -3.99
CA ALA A 258 -1.48 8.77 -3.37
C ALA A 258 -1.41 9.90 -4.39
N GLU A 259 -2.22 10.94 -4.19
CA GLU A 259 -2.06 12.21 -4.89
C GLU A 259 -0.85 12.93 -4.29
N SER A 260 0.18 13.16 -5.11
CA SER A 260 1.47 13.70 -4.65
C SER A 260 1.79 15.08 -5.25
N GLY A 261 0.79 15.74 -5.79
CA GLY A 261 0.87 17.08 -6.36
C GLY A 261 -0.19 17.28 -7.45
N GLU A 262 -0.29 18.51 -7.94
CA GLU A 262 -1.18 18.81 -9.06
C GLU A 262 -0.82 17.96 -10.29
N ASN A 263 -1.81 17.23 -10.83
CA ASN A 263 -1.63 16.28 -11.93
C ASN A 263 -0.56 15.20 -11.67
N ARG A 264 -0.27 14.89 -10.42
CA ARG A 264 0.76 13.91 -10.07
C ARG A 264 0.24 12.90 -9.06
N LEU A 265 0.37 11.62 -9.42
CA LEU A 265 0.17 10.49 -8.51
C LEU A 265 1.50 9.79 -8.25
N THR A 266 1.64 9.26 -7.06
CA THR A 266 2.72 8.34 -6.70
C THR A 266 2.09 7.00 -6.33
N ILE A 267 2.60 5.90 -6.87
CA ILE A 267 2.32 4.55 -6.41
C ILE A 267 3.53 4.05 -5.61
N ASN A 268 3.29 3.64 -4.37
CA ASN A 268 4.30 3.03 -3.51
C ASN A 268 4.08 1.51 -3.48
N ILE A 269 5.14 0.73 -3.69
CA ILE A 269 5.07 -0.70 -3.99
C ILE A 269 6.00 -1.46 -3.04
N ARG A 270 5.48 -2.49 -2.38
CA ARG A 270 6.27 -3.49 -1.67
C ARG A 270 6.81 -4.51 -2.65
N LYS A 271 8.13 -4.70 -2.70
CA LYS A 271 8.76 -5.78 -3.47
C LYS A 271 9.80 -6.49 -2.60
N GLY A 272 9.40 -7.64 -2.06
CA GLY A 272 10.23 -8.35 -1.08
C GLY A 272 10.44 -7.53 0.20
N ALA A 273 11.69 -7.28 0.53
CA ALA A 273 12.10 -6.46 1.67
C ALA A 273 11.93 -4.96 1.45
N ASP A 274 11.95 -4.53 0.20
CA ASP A 274 12.15 -3.13 -0.20
C ASP A 274 10.85 -2.42 -0.61
N ARG A 275 10.92 -1.09 -0.57
CA ARG A 275 9.90 -0.19 -1.13
C ARG A 275 10.38 0.37 -2.46
N TYR A 276 9.45 0.49 -3.40
CA TYR A 276 9.64 1.11 -4.71
C TYR A 276 8.56 2.15 -4.93
N SER A 277 8.88 3.18 -5.70
CA SER A 277 7.92 4.22 -6.08
C SER A 277 7.97 4.47 -7.58
N ALA A 278 6.81 4.72 -8.17
CA ALA A 278 6.67 5.21 -9.54
C ALA A 278 5.68 6.37 -9.56
N THR A 279 5.77 7.23 -10.59
CA THR A 279 4.91 8.42 -10.72
C THR A 279 4.08 8.37 -11.99
N SER A 280 2.88 8.92 -11.91
CA SER A 280 1.98 9.15 -13.04
C SER A 280 1.67 10.65 -13.15
N LYS A 281 1.64 11.17 -14.39
CA LYS A 281 1.26 12.56 -14.71
C LYS A 281 -0.04 12.62 -15.51
N ASP A 282 -0.69 11.49 -15.69
CA ASP A 282 -1.90 11.31 -16.50
C ASP A 282 -3.05 10.63 -15.72
N GLY A 283 -3.02 10.80 -14.38
CA GLY A 283 -4.07 10.32 -13.49
C GLY A 283 -4.14 8.80 -13.41
N GLY A 284 -3.00 8.10 -13.48
CA GLY A 284 -2.88 6.65 -13.33
C GLY A 284 -2.98 5.87 -14.65
N GLN A 285 -3.04 6.54 -15.82
CA GLN A 285 -3.09 5.87 -17.11
C GLN A 285 -1.73 5.25 -17.46
N SER A 286 -0.63 5.93 -17.15
CA SER A 286 0.72 5.41 -17.32
C SER A 286 1.62 5.76 -16.12
N TRP A 287 2.72 5.04 -15.98
CA TRP A 287 3.65 5.14 -14.87
C TRP A 287 5.08 5.26 -15.38
N SER A 288 5.92 6.01 -14.66
CA SER A 288 7.37 5.94 -14.82
C SER A 288 7.89 4.56 -14.44
N SER A 289 9.16 4.26 -14.77
CA SER A 289 9.84 3.11 -14.18
C SER A 289 9.82 3.21 -12.65
N ALA A 290 9.55 2.09 -11.98
CA ALA A 290 9.59 2.03 -10.53
C ALA A 290 11.05 2.04 -10.05
N LEU A 291 11.38 2.94 -9.15
CA LEU A 291 12.70 3.05 -8.53
C LEU A 291 12.63 2.63 -7.07
N LYS A 292 13.70 1.99 -6.58
CA LYS A 292 13.83 1.68 -5.16
C LYS A 292 13.89 2.96 -4.34
N ASP A 293 13.07 3.04 -3.32
CA ASP A 293 13.03 4.15 -2.39
C ASP A 293 13.95 3.88 -1.20
N ALA A 294 15.15 4.44 -1.25
CA ALA A 294 16.16 4.23 -0.22
C ALA A 294 15.87 4.98 1.09
N GLY A 295 14.94 5.94 1.07
CA GLY A 295 14.53 6.71 2.25
C GLY A 295 13.49 6.01 3.11
N LEU A 296 12.93 4.89 2.64
CA LEU A 296 11.91 4.12 3.35
C LEU A 296 12.45 2.81 3.92
N PRO A 297 11.79 2.24 4.94
CA PRO A 297 12.25 1.01 5.59
C PRO A 297 12.41 -0.17 4.63
N SER A 298 13.49 -0.92 4.85
CA SER A 298 13.78 -2.19 4.19
C SER A 298 14.10 -3.24 5.25
N PHE A 299 13.36 -4.34 5.30
CA PHE A 299 13.59 -5.43 6.25
C PHE A 299 13.09 -6.77 5.68
N THR A 300 13.71 -7.86 6.13
CA THR A 300 13.64 -9.20 5.49
C THR A 300 12.23 -9.70 5.16
N SER A 301 11.26 -9.55 6.05
CA SER A 301 9.89 -10.03 5.78
C SER A 301 9.08 -9.07 4.91
N GLY A 302 9.50 -7.80 4.81
CA GLY A 302 8.74 -6.75 4.18
C GLY A 302 7.33 -6.61 4.76
N CYS A 303 6.67 -5.50 4.50
CA CYS A 303 5.28 -5.29 4.91
C CYS A 303 4.59 -4.35 3.93
N HIS A 304 3.27 -4.49 3.78
CA HIS A 304 2.49 -3.41 3.22
C HIS A 304 2.58 -2.18 4.13
N ALA A 305 2.53 -1.01 3.52
CA ALA A 305 2.54 0.27 4.21
C ALA A 305 1.75 1.28 3.39
N SER A 306 1.13 2.22 4.06
CA SER A 306 0.26 3.20 3.42
C SER A 306 0.99 4.46 2.98
N VAL A 307 0.43 5.10 1.94
CA VAL A 307 0.80 6.44 1.49
C VAL A 307 -0.44 7.31 1.40
N LEU A 308 -0.33 8.57 1.83
CA LEU A 308 -1.42 9.54 1.82
C LEU A 308 -0.92 10.90 1.36
N GLY A 309 -1.53 11.46 0.31
CA GLY A 309 -1.36 12.86 -0.05
C GLY A 309 -2.23 13.74 0.85
N VAL A 310 -1.63 14.77 1.44
CA VAL A 310 -2.31 15.67 2.38
C VAL A 310 -2.38 17.12 1.87
N GLY A 311 -2.24 17.28 0.58
CA GLY A 311 -2.31 18.57 -0.12
C GLY A 311 -0.95 19.08 -0.60
N GLY A 312 -0.97 19.93 -1.62
CA GLY A 312 0.26 20.39 -2.28
C GLY A 312 1.12 19.22 -2.76
N ASN A 313 2.40 19.26 -2.42
CA ASN A 313 3.37 18.20 -2.72
C ASN A 313 3.67 17.31 -1.49
N MET A 314 2.87 17.44 -0.43
CA MET A 314 3.12 16.71 0.81
C MET A 314 2.50 15.32 0.76
N VAL A 315 3.31 14.32 1.09
CA VAL A 315 2.93 12.91 1.17
C VAL A 315 3.40 12.35 2.51
N LEU A 316 2.54 11.60 3.16
CA LEU A 316 2.84 10.79 4.33
C LEU A 316 3.02 9.32 3.91
N TYR A 317 3.93 8.63 4.56
CA TYR A 317 4.07 7.18 4.50
C TYR A 317 3.99 6.63 5.92
N CYS A 318 3.22 5.56 6.13
CA CYS A 318 3.13 4.89 7.41
C CYS A 318 3.30 3.39 7.25
N GLY A 319 4.19 2.81 8.05
CA GLY A 319 4.44 1.38 8.05
C GLY A 319 5.51 0.98 9.06
N PRO A 320 5.69 -0.33 9.32
CA PRO A 320 6.71 -0.80 10.24
C PRO A 320 8.12 -0.52 9.72
N LYS A 321 9.01 -0.10 10.62
CA LYS A 321 10.44 0.04 10.34
C LYS A 321 11.13 -1.32 10.27
N GLY A 322 10.61 -2.28 11.04
CA GLY A 322 11.24 -3.57 11.26
C GLY A 322 12.20 -3.54 12.44
N GLY A 323 12.07 -4.53 13.32
CA GLY A 323 12.95 -4.68 14.48
C GLY A 323 14.27 -5.35 14.11
N THR A 324 15.20 -5.36 15.06
CA THR A 324 16.53 -5.98 14.92
C THR A 324 16.54 -7.51 15.00
N GLN A 325 15.39 -8.16 15.07
CA GLN A 325 15.31 -9.62 15.19
C GLN A 325 15.68 -10.33 13.90
N THR A 326 16.51 -11.34 14.02
CA THR A 326 17.15 -12.05 12.92
C THR A 326 16.36 -13.23 12.36
N SER A 327 15.22 -13.59 12.95
CA SER A 327 14.37 -14.68 12.46
C SER A 327 13.36 -14.20 11.42
N SER A 328 13.21 -14.94 10.38
CA SER A 328 12.75 -14.56 9.04
C SER A 328 11.30 -14.06 8.88
N ASN A 329 10.45 -14.04 9.90
CA ASN A 329 9.06 -13.62 9.74
C ASN A 329 8.54 -12.64 10.80
N ASP A 330 9.37 -12.25 11.76
CA ASP A 330 8.85 -11.72 13.01
C ASP A 330 9.29 -10.29 13.36
N ASN A 331 9.87 -9.57 12.41
CA ASN A 331 10.34 -8.21 12.67
C ASN A 331 9.40 -7.09 12.18
N ARG A 332 8.11 -7.38 12.02
CA ARG A 332 7.09 -6.34 11.81
C ARG A 332 6.79 -5.65 13.13
N SER A 333 7.50 -4.57 13.40
CA SER A 333 7.41 -3.78 14.62
C SER A 333 7.84 -2.34 14.34
N GLU A 334 7.63 -1.48 15.31
CA GLU A 334 7.99 -0.06 15.22
C GLU A 334 7.24 0.65 14.08
N LEU A 335 5.95 0.94 14.30
CA LEU A 335 5.17 1.72 13.35
C LEU A 335 5.75 3.13 13.23
N MET A 336 6.22 3.46 12.05
CA MET A 336 6.82 4.76 11.74
C MET A 336 5.94 5.56 10.80
N LEU A 337 5.88 6.86 11.05
CA LEU A 337 5.38 7.86 10.10
C LEU A 337 6.57 8.55 9.43
N TYR A 338 6.54 8.68 8.13
CA TYR A 338 7.50 9.46 7.34
C TYR A 338 6.77 10.57 6.61
N ARG A 339 7.44 11.70 6.40
CA ARG A 339 6.91 12.84 5.68
C ARG A 339 7.84 13.25 4.53
N SER A 340 7.25 13.49 3.37
CA SER A 340 7.88 14.09 2.21
C SER A 340 7.15 15.37 1.82
N ALA A 341 7.89 16.43 1.55
CA ALA A 341 7.36 17.68 0.96
C ALA A 341 7.71 17.80 -0.53
N THR A 342 8.27 16.74 -1.12
CA THR A 342 8.79 16.71 -2.49
C THR A 342 8.10 15.64 -3.34
N SER A 343 6.78 15.51 -3.22
CA SER A 343 5.98 14.55 -4.01
C SER A 343 6.42 13.09 -3.85
N ALA A 344 6.85 12.70 -2.65
CA ALA A 344 7.43 11.40 -2.30
C ALA A 344 8.79 11.09 -2.97
N GLU A 345 9.51 12.10 -3.46
CA GLU A 345 10.86 11.94 -4.01
C GLU A 345 11.97 12.00 -2.93
N GLY A 346 11.62 12.37 -1.71
CA GLY A 346 12.53 12.38 -0.56
C GLY A 346 11.74 12.40 0.74
N TRP A 347 12.24 11.65 1.74
CA TRP A 347 11.61 11.53 3.05
C TRP A 347 12.48 12.25 4.07
N THR A 348 12.02 13.41 4.53
CA THR A 348 12.84 14.35 5.30
C THR A 348 12.62 14.26 6.81
N ARG A 349 11.52 13.68 7.23
CA ARG A 349 11.17 13.54 8.66
C ARG A 349 10.56 12.18 8.93
N SER A 350 10.84 11.61 10.10
CA SER A 350 10.25 10.34 10.55
C SER A 350 9.96 10.39 12.05
N GLN A 351 8.90 9.70 12.46
CA GLN A 351 8.45 9.61 13.84
C GLN A 351 8.03 8.18 14.17
N LEU A 352 8.48 7.67 15.30
CA LEU A 352 7.97 6.44 15.89
C LEU A 352 6.60 6.71 16.53
N LEU A 353 5.54 6.04 16.03
CA LEU A 353 4.17 6.15 16.56
C LEU A 353 3.82 5.02 17.54
N TYR A 354 4.36 3.82 17.31
CA TYR A 354 4.08 2.64 18.13
C TYR A 354 5.30 1.71 18.14
N GLU A 355 5.82 1.38 19.32
CA GLU A 355 7.12 0.68 19.48
C GLU A 355 7.03 -0.85 19.42
N LEU A 356 5.82 -1.42 19.53
CA LEU A 356 5.63 -2.86 19.61
C LEU A 356 5.34 -3.46 18.22
N ALA A 357 4.76 -4.67 18.19
CA ALA A 357 4.41 -5.33 16.94
C ALA A 357 3.42 -4.49 16.13
N ALA A 358 3.79 -4.19 14.91
CA ALA A 358 2.99 -3.39 13.97
C ALA A 358 3.08 -4.00 12.57
N GLY A 359 1.95 -4.14 11.89
CA GLY A 359 1.88 -4.75 10.56
C GLY A 359 1.35 -3.81 9.49
N TYR A 360 0.43 -4.30 8.69
CA TYR A 360 -0.21 -3.54 7.62
C TYR A 360 -0.93 -2.31 8.18
N SER A 361 -0.89 -1.23 7.44
CA SER A 361 -1.52 0.04 7.82
C SER A 361 -2.22 0.69 6.64
N ASP A 362 -3.17 1.57 6.94
CA ASP A 362 -3.77 2.50 5.98
C ASP A 362 -4.05 3.84 6.66
N MET A 363 -4.16 4.91 5.86
CA MET A 363 -4.32 6.29 6.33
C MET A 363 -5.44 7.01 5.59
N THR A 364 -6.13 7.92 6.29
CA THR A 364 -7.08 8.86 5.70
C THR A 364 -7.01 10.21 6.40
N GLN A 365 -7.34 11.30 5.70
CA GLN A 365 -7.46 12.61 6.30
C GLN A 365 -8.92 12.89 6.69
N LEU A 366 -9.13 13.41 7.92
CA LEU A 366 -10.40 13.87 8.42
C LEU A 366 -10.76 15.26 7.87
N PRO A 367 -12.05 15.67 7.89
CA PRO A 367 -12.45 16.98 7.40
C PRO A 367 -11.83 18.17 8.13
N ASP A 368 -11.42 17.98 9.39
CA ASP A 368 -10.73 18.99 10.21
C ASP A 368 -9.21 19.06 10.01
N GLY A 369 -8.68 18.23 9.08
CA GLY A 369 -7.26 18.17 8.72
C GLY A 369 -6.45 17.17 9.53
N ARG A 370 -7.00 16.56 10.59
CA ARG A 370 -6.34 15.46 11.31
C ARG A 370 -6.14 14.25 10.40
N VAL A 371 -5.21 13.37 10.76
CA VAL A 371 -4.94 12.14 10.01
C VAL A 371 -5.24 10.93 10.89
N ALA A 372 -6.12 10.06 10.41
CA ALA A 372 -6.39 8.78 11.04
C ALA A 372 -5.55 7.68 10.36
N ILE A 373 -4.95 6.81 11.18
CA ILE A 373 -4.14 5.67 10.76
C ILE A 373 -4.74 4.42 11.39
N VAL A 374 -5.10 3.42 10.59
CA VAL A 374 -5.40 2.08 11.07
C VAL A 374 -4.20 1.18 10.86
N PHE A 375 -3.89 0.29 11.81
CA PHE A 375 -2.80 -0.67 11.65
C PHE A 375 -3.01 -1.96 12.44
N GLU A 376 -2.36 -3.03 11.99
CA GLU A 376 -2.29 -4.28 12.73
C GLU A 376 -1.36 -4.10 13.92
N ALA A 377 -1.84 -4.38 15.13
CA ALA A 377 -1.13 -4.12 16.38
C ALA A 377 -1.05 -5.36 17.29
N GLY A 378 -0.01 -5.42 18.08
CA GLY A 378 0.16 -6.44 19.12
C GLY A 378 0.83 -5.89 20.38
N PRO A 379 0.71 -6.61 21.52
CA PRO A 379 1.19 -6.14 22.81
C PRO A 379 2.69 -6.34 23.03
N GLU A 380 3.40 -7.03 22.13
CA GLU A 380 4.80 -7.41 22.28
C GLU A 380 5.61 -6.98 21.05
N LYS A 381 6.93 -6.83 21.19
CA LYS A 381 7.83 -6.63 20.05
C LYS A 381 7.95 -7.92 19.23
N GLY A 382 7.69 -7.79 17.92
CA GLY A 382 7.82 -8.88 16.96
C GLY A 382 6.60 -9.79 16.88
N PHE A 383 6.62 -10.65 15.86
CA PHE A 383 5.59 -11.63 15.57
C PHE A 383 6.05 -13.01 16.02
N THR A 384 6.27 -13.24 17.29
CA THR A 384 6.69 -14.55 17.79
C THR A 384 5.58 -15.58 17.59
N ARG A 385 5.82 -16.55 16.71
CA ARG A 385 5.00 -17.75 16.60
C ARG A 385 5.32 -18.67 17.76
N GLN A 386 4.48 -18.71 18.76
CA GLN A 386 4.57 -19.72 19.80
C GLN A 386 3.56 -20.84 19.51
N GLY A 387 4.07 -22.03 19.13
CA GLY A 387 3.32 -23.28 19.20
C GLY A 387 1.98 -23.33 18.42
N GLY A 388 1.90 -22.75 17.22
CA GLY A 388 0.66 -22.71 16.41
C GLY A 388 -0.30 -21.59 16.77
N ASN A 389 0.03 -20.77 17.74
CA ASN A 389 -0.78 -19.63 18.15
C ASN A 389 -0.66 -18.46 17.14
N ARG A 390 -1.67 -17.58 17.19
CA ARG A 390 -1.71 -16.33 16.41
C ARG A 390 -0.46 -15.48 16.73
N PRO A 391 0.25 -14.96 15.72
CA PRO A 391 1.35 -14.02 15.95
C PRO A 391 0.91 -12.79 16.74
N ALA A 392 1.78 -12.30 17.63
CA ALA A 392 1.48 -11.19 18.55
C ALA A 392 0.99 -9.93 17.81
N GLY A 393 1.55 -9.62 16.65
CA GLY A 393 1.17 -8.46 15.84
C GLY A 393 -0.20 -8.52 15.17
N TRP A 394 -0.94 -9.61 15.33
CA TRP A 394 -2.29 -9.75 14.74
C TRP A 394 -3.36 -9.89 15.81
N MET A 395 -3.12 -9.27 16.97
CA MET A 395 -4.02 -9.35 18.11
C MET A 395 -5.18 -8.37 18.03
N ARG A 396 -4.97 -7.23 17.35
CA ARG A 396 -6.00 -6.20 17.18
C ARG A 396 -5.69 -5.28 16.01
N LEU A 397 -6.68 -4.51 15.61
CA LEU A 397 -6.51 -3.34 14.76
C LEU A 397 -6.69 -2.10 15.63
N ASP A 398 -5.65 -1.27 15.69
CA ASP A 398 -5.70 0.01 16.40
C ASP A 398 -5.84 1.15 15.39
N VAL A 399 -6.53 2.20 15.82
CA VAL A 399 -6.64 3.47 15.09
C VAL A 399 -5.97 4.55 15.91
N LEU A 400 -5.03 5.27 15.29
CA LEU A 400 -4.42 6.49 15.82
C LEU A 400 -5.01 7.67 15.08
N VAL A 401 -5.38 8.73 15.80
CA VAL A 401 -5.78 10.01 15.21
C VAL A 401 -4.74 11.05 15.58
N LEU A 402 -3.97 11.46 14.56
CA LEU A 402 -2.89 12.43 14.70
C LEU A 402 -3.45 13.86 14.61
N PRO A 403 -2.89 14.83 15.32
CA PRO A 403 -3.28 16.23 15.23
C PRO A 403 -3.06 16.78 13.80
N LYS A 404 -3.85 17.79 13.42
CA LYS A 404 -3.83 18.36 12.06
C LYS A 404 -2.47 18.95 11.69
N GLU A 405 -1.72 19.40 12.67
CA GLU A 405 -0.39 19.99 12.51
C GLU A 405 0.62 19.02 11.85
N VAL A 406 0.34 17.71 11.86
CA VAL A 406 1.16 16.72 11.15
C VAL A 406 1.18 16.96 9.63
N THR A 407 0.15 17.61 9.09
CA THR A 407 0.05 17.99 7.68
C THR A 407 0.59 19.39 7.40
N ASP A 408 1.03 20.11 8.42
CA ASP A 408 1.68 21.40 8.29
C ASP A 408 3.19 21.23 8.31
N TYR A 409 3.88 21.75 7.27
CA TYR A 409 5.33 21.58 7.13
C TYR A 409 6.11 22.20 8.29
N GLY A 410 5.60 23.29 8.88
CA GLY A 410 6.21 23.97 10.02
C GLY A 410 6.19 23.17 11.35
N TYR A 411 5.44 22.08 11.43
CA TYR A 411 5.28 21.30 12.65
C TYR A 411 5.81 19.90 12.51
N TRP A 412 6.38 19.36 13.60
CA TRP A 412 6.77 17.96 13.72
C TRP A 412 6.78 17.51 15.17
N PHE A 413 6.84 16.23 15.41
CA PHE A 413 6.91 15.63 16.74
C PHE A 413 8.23 15.95 17.45
N GLU A 414 8.14 16.16 18.80
CA GLU A 414 9.28 16.30 19.70
C GLU A 414 10.05 15.00 19.85
#